data_3bcc4dd0bbdb0d15fdf675283b23d7b8
#
_entry.id   3bcc4dd0bbdb0d15fdf675283b23d7b8
#
_cell.length_a   1.000
_cell.length_b   1.000
_cell.length_c   1.000
_cell.angle_alpha   90.00
_cell.angle_beta   90.00
_cell.angle_gamma   90.00
#
_symmetry.space_group_name_H-M   'P 1'
#
loop_
_entity.id
_entity.type
_entity.pdbx_description
1 polymer ?
#
loop_
_entity_poly.entity_id
_entity_poly.type
_entity_poly.pdbx_seq_one_letter_code
_entity_poly.pdbx_strand_id
1 'polypeptide(L)'
;FKLKLIYKKIIGSLPNYYSYSKWDDIDIQFIDDNIAIVNADFSRYKKDHSIFYSGSAQYLLRLENNRWRIFSLTPYDKINTLK
;
A
#
# COMPACT_ATOMS: atom_id res chain seq x y z
N PHE A 1 14.69 -2.29 3.05
CA PHE A 1 13.47 -2.03 2.33
C PHE A 1 12.80 -0.78 2.88
N LYS A 2 12.58 0.21 2.03
CA LYS A 2 12.14 1.54 2.48
C LYS A 2 10.63 1.67 2.73
N LEU A 3 9.88 0.61 2.56
CA LEU A 3 8.43 0.64 2.76
C LEU A 3 8.05 1.13 4.16
N LYS A 4 8.83 0.74 5.16
CA LYS A 4 8.58 1.10 6.55
C LYS A 4 8.63 2.60 6.80
N LEU A 5 9.54 3.32 6.15
CA LEU A 5 9.65 4.78 6.30
C LEU A 5 8.51 5.52 5.62
N ILE A 6 8.13 5.06 4.43
CA ILE A 6 7.00 5.62 3.70
C ILE A 6 5.72 5.41 4.49
N TYR A 7 5.54 4.22 5.05
CA TYR A 7 4.38 3.88 5.86
C TYR A 7 4.26 4.77 7.09
N LYS A 8 5.39 5.05 7.78
CA LYS A 8 5.40 5.93 8.95
C LYS A 8 4.97 7.35 8.60
N LYS A 9 5.39 7.86 7.46
CA LYS A 9 4.98 9.21 7.01
C LYS A 9 3.48 9.28 6.76
N ILE A 10 2.91 8.25 6.14
CA ILE A 10 1.48 8.18 5.88
C ILE A 10 0.70 8.13 7.18
N ILE A 11 1.12 7.28 8.11
CA ILE A 11 0.46 7.14 9.41
C ILE A 11 0.51 8.42 10.22
N GLY A 12 1.63 9.16 10.16
CA GLY A 12 1.76 10.41 10.88
C GLY A 12 0.78 11.50 10.48
N SER A 13 0.15 11.38 9.30
CA SER A 13 -0.86 12.33 8.82
C SER A 13 -2.30 11.86 9.07
N LEU A 14 -2.48 10.74 9.74
CA LEU A 14 -3.81 10.17 9.94
C LEU A 14 -4.57 10.85 11.08
N PRO A 15 -5.90 10.83 11.03
CA PRO A 15 -6.72 11.46 12.07
C PRO A 15 -6.61 10.76 13.42
N ASN A 16 -7.03 11.46 14.47
CA ASN A 16 -6.92 10.99 15.84
C ASN A 16 -7.67 9.69 16.12
N TYR A 17 -8.73 9.43 15.39
CA TYR A 17 -9.53 8.20 15.58
C TYR A 17 -8.93 6.98 14.91
N TYR A 18 -7.85 7.16 14.15
CA TYR A 18 -7.14 6.03 13.55
C TYR A 18 -6.56 5.11 14.62
N SER A 19 -6.75 3.82 14.46
CA SER A 19 -6.19 2.81 15.34
C SER A 19 -5.17 1.94 14.64
N TYR A 20 -5.55 1.32 13.51
CA TYR A 20 -4.67 0.40 12.81
C TYR A 20 -5.11 0.24 11.35
N SER A 21 -4.22 -0.36 10.56
CA SER A 21 -4.50 -0.72 9.18
C SER A 21 -4.31 -2.21 8.97
N LYS A 22 -5.03 -2.75 8.02
CA LYS A 22 -4.84 -4.13 7.55
C LYS A 22 -4.69 -4.15 6.04
N TRP A 23 -3.86 -5.05 5.58
CA TRP A 23 -3.81 -5.40 4.18
C TRP A 23 -4.94 -6.38 3.91
N ASP A 24 -5.86 -6.02 3.02
CA ASP A 24 -7.01 -6.87 2.69
C ASP A 24 -6.67 -7.83 1.58
N ASP A 25 -5.88 -7.37 0.61
CA ASP A 25 -5.49 -8.17 -0.53
C ASP A 25 -4.18 -7.65 -1.09
N ILE A 26 -3.30 -8.56 -1.50
CA ILE A 26 -2.02 -8.20 -2.11
C ILE A 26 -1.84 -9.06 -3.35
N ASP A 27 -1.60 -8.40 -4.48
CA ASP A 27 -1.31 -9.06 -5.73
C ASP A 27 0.07 -8.64 -6.21
N ILE A 28 0.91 -9.60 -6.53
CA ILE A 28 2.27 -9.36 -6.98
C ILE A 28 2.41 -9.90 -8.39
N GLN A 29 2.85 -9.04 -9.30
CA GLN A 29 3.09 -9.41 -10.68
C GLN A 29 4.55 -9.10 -11.04
N PHE A 30 5.28 -10.13 -11.43
CA PHE A 30 6.65 -9.93 -11.91
C PHE A 30 6.62 -9.58 -13.39
N ILE A 31 7.21 -8.43 -13.72
CA ILE A 31 7.36 -8.00 -15.11
C ILE A 31 8.55 -8.72 -15.73
N ASP A 32 9.63 -8.80 -14.98
CA ASP A 32 10.80 -9.62 -15.30
C ASP A 32 11.49 -10.02 -13.99
N ASP A 33 12.68 -10.59 -14.06
CA ASP A 33 13.39 -11.08 -12.87
C ASP A 33 13.75 -9.98 -11.89
N ASN A 34 13.74 -8.73 -12.34
CA ASN A 34 14.21 -7.60 -11.54
C ASN A 34 13.14 -6.54 -11.31
N ILE A 35 11.96 -6.71 -11.85
CA ILE A 35 10.89 -5.71 -11.74
C ILE A 35 9.59 -6.39 -11.36
N ALA A 36 8.95 -5.85 -10.33
CA ALA A 36 7.65 -6.33 -9.89
C ALA A 36 6.70 -5.17 -9.62
N ILE A 37 5.43 -5.43 -9.87
CA ILE A 37 4.35 -4.52 -9.51
C ILE A 37 3.56 -5.18 -8.39
N VAL A 38 3.35 -4.45 -7.31
CA VAL A 38 2.52 -4.91 -6.20
C VAL A 38 1.29 -4.03 -6.12
N ASN A 39 0.14 -4.65 -6.20
CA ASN A 39 -1.13 -3.97 -5.96
C ASN A 39 -1.67 -4.45 -4.63
N ALA A 40 -1.96 -3.52 -3.75
CA ALA A 40 -2.40 -3.84 -2.41
C ALA A 40 -3.66 -3.06 -2.06
N ASP A 41 -4.64 -3.77 -1.54
CA ASP A 41 -5.83 -3.18 -0.97
C ASP A 41 -5.67 -3.15 0.55
N PHE A 42 -6.09 -2.06 1.17
CA PHE A 42 -5.96 -1.92 2.61
C PHE A 42 -7.19 -1.21 3.19
N SER A 43 -7.39 -1.44 4.48
CA SER A 43 -8.43 -0.77 5.25
C SER A 43 -7.84 -0.16 6.50
N ARG A 44 -8.35 0.99 6.88
CA ARG A 44 -7.98 1.68 8.12
C ARG A 44 -9.14 1.64 9.09
N TYR A 45 -8.82 1.35 10.33
CA TYR A 45 -9.79 1.05 11.38
C TYR A 45 -9.73 2.08 12.50
N LYS A 46 -10.89 2.38 13.05
CA LYS A 46 -11.04 3.14 14.28
C LYS A 46 -10.80 2.25 15.51
N LYS A 47 -10.76 2.86 16.67
CA LYS A 47 -10.58 2.14 17.93
C LYS A 47 -11.71 1.16 18.23
N ASP A 48 -12.90 1.39 17.70
CA ASP A 48 -14.04 0.48 17.85
C ASP A 48 -14.06 -0.63 16.78
N HIS A 49 -12.99 -0.77 16.02
CA HIS A 49 -12.82 -1.77 14.95
C HIS A 49 -13.67 -1.53 13.70
N SER A 50 -14.31 -0.37 13.60
CA SER A 50 -15.01 -0.03 12.36
C SER A 50 -14.06 0.52 11.32
N ILE A 51 -14.35 0.27 10.05
CA ILE A 51 -13.57 0.79 8.93
C ILE A 51 -13.99 2.23 8.66
N PHE A 52 -13.02 3.15 8.62
CA PHE A 52 -13.30 4.51 8.21
C PHE A 52 -12.72 4.87 6.85
N TYR A 53 -11.84 4.03 6.31
CA TYR A 53 -11.24 4.27 5.01
C TYR A 53 -10.78 2.95 4.42
N SER A 54 -11.03 2.78 3.13
CA SER A 54 -10.46 1.68 2.35
C SER A 54 -9.87 2.26 1.08
N GLY A 55 -8.72 1.78 0.71
CA GLY A 55 -8.04 2.27 -0.47
C GLY A 55 -7.14 1.22 -1.05
N SER A 56 -6.43 1.62 -2.08
CA SER A 56 -5.49 0.77 -2.78
C SER A 56 -4.20 1.52 -3.02
N ALA A 57 -3.13 0.78 -3.19
CA ALA A 57 -1.84 1.35 -3.54
C ALA A 57 -1.13 0.43 -4.51
N GLN A 58 -0.42 1.04 -5.45
CA GLN A 58 0.43 0.31 -6.37
C GLN A 58 1.87 0.67 -6.12
N TYR A 59 2.70 -0.34 -5.96
CA TYR A 59 4.12 -0.17 -5.78
C TYR A 59 4.84 -0.73 -6.98
N LEU A 60 5.78 0.03 -7.51
CA LEU A 60 6.72 -0.46 -8.50
C LEU A 60 8.02 -0.77 -7.79
N LEU A 61 8.44 -2.03 -7.85
CA LEU A 61 9.63 -2.52 -7.19
C LEU A 61 10.69 -2.92 -8.19
N ARG A 62 11.93 -2.67 -7.83
CA ARG A 62 13.06 -3.08 -8.63
C ARG A 62 14.08 -3.79 -7.76
N LEU A 63 14.63 -4.89 -8.27
CA LEU A 63 15.71 -5.61 -7.61
C LEU A 63 17.03 -4.97 -7.99
N GLU A 64 17.74 -4.45 -6.99
CA GLU A 64 19.05 -3.85 -7.15
C GLU A 64 19.97 -4.38 -6.05
N ASN A 65 21.13 -4.90 -6.43
CA ASN A 65 22.12 -5.41 -5.47
C ASN A 65 21.50 -6.39 -4.46
N ASN A 66 20.70 -7.33 -4.96
CA ASN A 66 19.99 -8.34 -4.18
C ASN A 66 18.97 -7.76 -3.20
N ARG A 67 18.52 -6.54 -3.42
CA ARG A 67 17.48 -5.90 -2.59
C ARG A 67 16.39 -5.35 -3.47
N TRP A 68 15.15 -5.61 -3.06
CA TRP A 68 14.00 -4.98 -3.70
C TRP A 68 13.82 -3.58 -3.18
N ARG A 69 13.71 -2.63 -4.09
CA ARG A 69 13.50 -1.22 -3.77
C ARG A 69 12.22 -0.73 -4.38
N ILE A 70 11.55 0.17 -3.68
CA ILE A 70 10.36 0.84 -4.20
C ILE A 70 10.80 2.01 -5.06
N PHE A 71 10.40 1.98 -6.33
CA PHE A 71 10.61 3.09 -7.24
C PHE A 71 9.47 4.07 -7.23
N SER A 72 8.27 3.54 -7.09
CA SER A 72 7.07 4.34 -7.22
C SER A 72 6.02 3.79 -6.29
N LEU A 73 5.29 4.70 -5.67
CA LEU A 73 4.14 4.40 -4.84
C LEU A 73 3.00 5.28 -5.30
N THR A 74 1.93 4.67 -5.78
CA THR A 74 0.75 5.38 -6.25
C THR A 74 -0.46 4.92 -5.48
N PRO A 75 -0.95 5.70 -4.54
CA PRO A 75 -2.24 5.41 -3.91
C PRO A 75 -3.36 5.72 -4.91
N TYR A 76 -4.41 4.92 -4.88
CA TYR A 76 -5.56 5.14 -5.73
C TYR A 76 -6.81 4.57 -5.07
N ASP A 77 -7.96 5.10 -5.47
CA ASP A 77 -9.23 4.53 -5.07
C ASP A 77 -9.58 3.42 -6.04
N LYS A 78 -10.02 2.29 -5.49
CA LYS A 78 -10.45 1.19 -6.32
C LYS A 78 -11.65 1.66 -7.13
N ILE A 79 -11.49 1.67 -8.45
CA ILE A 79 -12.44 2.35 -9.30
C ILE A 79 -13.69 1.52 -9.50
N ASN A 80 -14.77 2.02 -8.96
CA ASN A 80 -16.07 1.47 -9.26
C ASN A 80 -16.64 2.03 -10.57
N THR A 81 -15.96 2.98 -11.14
CA THR A 81 -16.43 3.69 -12.33
C THR A 81 -16.08 3.01 -13.65
N LEU A 82 -15.32 1.95 -13.61
CA LEU A 82 -14.99 1.18 -14.80
C LEU A 82 -16.14 0.27 -15.26
N LYS A 83 -17.28 0.60 -14.87
CA LYS A 83 -18.48 -0.14 -15.25
C LYS A 83 -18.93 0.21 -16.65
#